data_250b2e703187c9289974553904a7f565
#
_entry.id   250b2e703187c9289974553904a7f565
#
_cell.length_a   1.000
_cell.length_b   1.000
_cell.length_c   1.000
_cell.angle_alpha   90.00
_cell.angle_beta   90.00
_cell.angle_gamma   90.00
#
_symmetry.space_group_name_H-M   'P 1'
#
loop_
_entity.id
_entity.type
_entity.pdbx_description
1 polymer ?
#
loop_
_entity_poly.entity_id
_entity_poly.type
_entity_poly.pdbx_seq_one_letter_code
_entity_poly.pdbx_strand_id
1 'polypeptide(L)'
;MGKDLESMVEVIEQIAFEARDDSRVDKHSGVSQRLPITVTESVVSNAERRALLTGEQAIVPRIADIYAAIPSMTGKMELEYEGEQIGANRIARDLIKRAAGEVFEGYFVGIDFATAVRWFEAGNNLRLADTASATECLGLLEAVPELIETALIPFSFKRADDAQVIAACEFVLEGLYAENKISRNEEGGYTAVTKAKKDRRGMIYDDLSESGRYS
;
A
#
# COMPACT_ATOMS: atom_id res chain seq x y z
N MET A 1 -1.46 -5.50 -22.66
CA MET A 1 -1.47 -4.91 -21.32
C MET A 1 -0.70 -5.87 -20.44
N GLY A 2 0.38 -5.44 -19.78
CA GLY A 2 1.22 -6.34 -18.98
C GLY A 2 0.50 -6.74 -17.69
N LYS A 3 0.84 -7.90 -17.11
CA LYS A 3 0.27 -8.39 -15.84
C LYS A 3 0.54 -7.46 -14.63
N ASP A 4 1.51 -6.59 -14.74
CA ASP A 4 1.87 -5.54 -13.80
C ASP A 4 0.79 -4.45 -13.66
N LEU A 5 0.20 -4.03 -14.78
CA LEU A 5 -0.94 -3.12 -14.77
C LEU A 5 -2.22 -3.83 -14.29
N GLU A 6 -2.33 -5.13 -14.56
CA GLU A 6 -3.48 -5.96 -14.20
C GLU A 6 -3.64 -6.03 -12.67
N SER A 7 -2.56 -6.29 -11.92
CA SER A 7 -2.62 -6.34 -10.45
C SER A 7 -3.04 -5.01 -9.82
N MET A 8 -2.59 -3.87 -10.35
CA MET A 8 -3.00 -2.55 -9.84
C MET A 8 -4.47 -2.25 -10.15
N VAL A 9 -4.96 -2.66 -11.32
CA VAL A 9 -6.39 -2.56 -11.68
C VAL A 9 -7.23 -3.42 -10.75
N GLU A 10 -6.82 -4.67 -10.48
CA GLU A 10 -7.50 -5.56 -9.55
C GLU A 10 -7.55 -4.98 -8.13
N VAL A 11 -6.46 -4.38 -7.63
CA VAL A 11 -6.48 -3.67 -6.34
C VAL A 11 -7.49 -2.52 -6.34
N ILE A 12 -7.57 -1.73 -7.42
CA ILE A 12 -8.53 -0.61 -7.51
C ILE A 12 -9.97 -1.13 -7.55
N GLU A 13 -10.24 -2.20 -8.27
CA GLU A 13 -11.56 -2.84 -8.30
C GLU A 13 -11.92 -3.41 -6.92
N GLN A 14 -10.97 -4.08 -6.27
CA GLN A 14 -11.16 -4.62 -4.92
C GLN A 14 -11.41 -3.50 -3.90
N ILE A 15 -10.76 -2.34 -3.99
CA ILE A 15 -11.09 -1.17 -3.15
C ILE A 15 -12.58 -0.81 -3.26
N ALA A 16 -13.15 -0.85 -4.45
CA ALA A 16 -14.55 -0.54 -4.64
C ALA A 16 -15.50 -1.61 -4.04
N PHE A 17 -15.09 -2.88 -4.04
CA PHE A 17 -15.81 -3.96 -3.36
C PHE A 17 -15.73 -3.78 -1.84
N GLU A 18 -14.54 -3.60 -1.30
CA GLU A 18 -14.30 -3.35 0.12
C GLU A 18 -15.09 -2.15 0.64
N ALA A 19 -15.11 -1.05 -0.12
CA ALA A 19 -15.84 0.15 0.24
C ALA A 19 -17.35 -0.08 0.32
N ARG A 20 -17.93 -0.88 -0.58
CA ARG A 20 -19.36 -1.21 -0.58
C ARG A 20 -19.75 -2.10 0.61
N ASP A 21 -18.81 -2.92 1.06
CA ASP A 21 -19.04 -3.85 2.18
C ASP A 21 -18.71 -3.24 3.55
N ASP A 22 -17.98 -2.14 3.59
CA ASP A 22 -17.57 -1.46 4.82
C ASP A 22 -18.75 -0.81 5.54
N SER A 23 -18.93 -1.11 6.83
CA SER A 23 -20.02 -0.57 7.67
C SER A 23 -19.87 0.93 7.95
N ARG A 24 -18.70 1.50 7.73
CA ARG A 24 -18.42 2.93 7.93
C ARG A 24 -18.82 3.77 6.70
N VAL A 25 -19.18 3.12 5.59
CA VAL A 25 -19.64 3.73 4.35
C VAL A 25 -21.18 3.59 4.28
N ASP A 26 -21.86 4.67 3.92
CA ASP A 26 -23.33 4.68 3.81
C ASP A 26 -23.80 3.61 2.81
N LYS A 27 -24.74 2.77 3.24
CA LYS A 27 -25.24 1.66 2.43
C LYS A 27 -26.29 2.08 1.38
N HIS A 28 -26.84 3.29 1.48
CA HIS A 28 -27.88 3.78 0.57
C HIS A 28 -27.33 4.64 -0.57
N SER A 29 -26.53 5.63 -0.26
CA SER A 29 -25.86 6.51 -1.23
C SER A 29 -24.42 6.08 -1.53
N GLY A 30 -23.78 5.53 -0.57
CA GLY A 30 -22.57 4.74 -0.45
C GLY A 30 -21.44 5.07 -1.39
N VAL A 31 -21.18 4.15 -2.30
CA VAL A 31 -20.00 4.19 -3.18
C VAL A 31 -20.43 4.45 -4.61
N SER A 32 -19.96 5.55 -5.17
CA SER A 32 -20.19 5.87 -6.58
C SER A 32 -19.66 4.76 -7.50
N GLN A 33 -20.46 4.34 -8.48
CA GLN A 33 -20.03 3.40 -9.53
C GLN A 33 -18.83 3.92 -10.35
N ARG A 34 -18.57 5.23 -10.30
CA ARG A 34 -17.44 5.88 -10.96
C ARG A 34 -16.15 5.83 -10.13
N LEU A 35 -16.20 5.31 -8.89
CA LEU A 35 -15.02 5.28 -8.01
C LEU A 35 -13.84 4.57 -8.68
N PRO A 36 -13.97 3.32 -9.20
CA PRO A 36 -12.83 2.64 -9.83
C PRO A 36 -12.26 3.43 -11.01
N ILE A 37 -13.12 4.00 -11.85
CA ILE A 37 -12.71 4.79 -13.03
C ILE A 37 -11.90 6.01 -12.58
N THR A 38 -12.45 6.80 -11.65
CA THR A 38 -11.79 8.02 -11.19
C THR A 38 -10.48 7.74 -10.46
N VAL A 39 -10.41 6.65 -9.70
CA VAL A 39 -9.18 6.21 -9.02
C VAL A 39 -8.15 5.76 -10.06
N THR A 40 -8.53 4.97 -11.06
CA THR A 40 -7.64 4.54 -12.14
C THR A 40 -7.05 5.75 -12.89
N GLU A 41 -7.88 6.72 -13.27
CA GLU A 41 -7.41 7.96 -13.93
C GLU A 41 -6.39 8.71 -13.06
N SER A 42 -6.65 8.81 -11.75
CA SER A 42 -5.74 9.47 -10.81
C SER A 42 -4.44 8.69 -10.63
N VAL A 43 -4.49 7.36 -10.54
CA VAL A 43 -3.31 6.49 -10.42
C VAL A 43 -2.43 6.59 -11.67
N VAL A 44 -3.02 6.52 -12.86
CA VAL A 44 -2.27 6.69 -14.12
C VAL A 44 -1.62 8.08 -14.18
N SER A 45 -2.36 9.13 -13.85
CA SER A 45 -1.83 10.51 -13.84
C SER A 45 -0.69 10.68 -12.81
N ASN A 46 -0.78 10.05 -11.64
CA ASN A 46 0.30 10.06 -10.66
C ASN A 46 1.54 9.30 -11.16
N ALA A 47 1.36 8.14 -11.79
CA ALA A 47 2.46 7.37 -12.38
C ALA A 47 3.15 8.14 -13.52
N GLU A 48 2.37 8.80 -14.40
CA GLU A 48 2.91 9.68 -15.45
C GLU A 48 3.70 10.84 -14.86
N ARG A 49 3.16 11.53 -13.86
CA ARG A 49 3.85 12.63 -13.18
C ARG A 49 5.16 12.17 -12.55
N ARG A 50 5.15 10.99 -11.88
CA ARG A 50 6.35 10.41 -11.29
C ARG A 50 7.39 10.06 -12.35
N ALA A 51 6.99 9.39 -13.42
CA ALA A 51 7.89 9.04 -14.52
C ALA A 51 8.56 10.29 -15.14
N LEU A 52 7.82 11.38 -15.32
CA LEU A 52 8.36 12.65 -15.80
C LEU A 52 9.38 13.27 -14.83
N LEU A 53 9.13 13.19 -13.51
CA LEU A 53 10.00 13.77 -12.51
C LEU A 53 11.29 12.96 -12.31
N THR A 54 11.20 11.64 -12.42
CA THR A 54 12.34 10.72 -12.20
C THR A 54 13.07 10.34 -13.49
N GLY A 55 12.53 10.72 -14.66
CA GLY A 55 13.10 10.38 -15.96
C GLY A 55 12.89 8.92 -16.37
N GLU A 56 11.93 8.22 -15.75
CA GLU A 56 11.56 6.85 -16.11
C GLU A 56 11.01 6.80 -17.54
N GLN A 57 11.41 5.80 -18.31
CA GLN A 57 10.94 5.61 -19.69
C GLN A 57 9.61 4.86 -19.76
N ALA A 58 9.36 3.99 -18.77
CA ALA A 58 8.13 3.22 -18.64
C ALA A 58 7.22 3.84 -17.58
N ILE A 59 5.94 3.99 -17.90
CA ILE A 59 4.92 4.43 -16.96
C ILE A 59 4.30 3.17 -16.35
N VAL A 60 4.73 2.82 -15.14
CA VAL A 60 4.25 1.65 -14.40
C VAL A 60 3.58 2.14 -13.11
N PRO A 61 2.26 1.97 -12.95
CA PRO A 61 1.59 2.29 -11.70
C PRO A 61 2.12 1.48 -10.52
N ARG A 62 2.21 2.11 -9.36
CA ARG A 62 2.68 1.53 -8.10
C ARG A 62 1.64 1.67 -7.00
N ILE A 63 1.78 0.94 -5.92
CA ILE A 63 0.95 1.11 -4.72
C ILE A 63 1.00 2.57 -4.20
N ALA A 64 2.15 3.22 -4.26
CA ALA A 64 2.29 4.63 -3.90
C ALA A 64 1.34 5.55 -4.70
N ASP A 65 1.14 5.28 -5.99
CA ASP A 65 0.22 6.05 -6.84
C ASP A 65 -1.26 5.86 -6.42
N ILE A 66 -1.62 4.67 -5.88
CA ILE A 66 -2.96 4.41 -5.31
C ILE A 66 -3.15 5.24 -4.03
N TYR A 67 -2.15 5.30 -3.15
CA TYR A 67 -2.21 6.16 -1.97
C TYR A 67 -2.29 7.64 -2.32
N ALA A 68 -1.60 8.08 -3.37
CA ALA A 68 -1.70 9.45 -3.87
C ALA A 68 -3.09 9.78 -4.46
N ALA A 69 -3.87 8.76 -4.87
CA ALA A 69 -5.23 8.91 -5.36
C ALA A 69 -6.31 8.97 -4.26
N ILE A 70 -5.96 8.90 -2.96
CA ILE A 70 -6.92 8.98 -1.84
C ILE A 70 -7.91 10.17 -1.97
N PRO A 71 -7.50 11.39 -2.34
CA PRO A 71 -8.45 12.49 -2.53
C PRO A 71 -9.55 12.19 -3.55
N SER A 72 -9.23 11.40 -4.59
CA SER A 72 -10.21 10.98 -5.60
C SER A 72 -11.17 9.91 -5.06
N MET A 73 -10.73 9.08 -4.11
CA MET A 73 -11.57 8.08 -3.43
C MET A 73 -12.54 8.75 -2.48
N THR A 74 -12.06 9.62 -1.59
CA THR A 74 -12.85 10.25 -0.54
C THR A 74 -13.99 11.09 -1.10
N GLY A 75 -13.81 11.71 -2.27
CA GLY A 75 -14.87 12.44 -2.97
C GLY A 75 -15.92 11.57 -3.68
N LYS A 76 -15.83 10.23 -3.56
CA LYS A 76 -16.74 9.25 -4.20
C LYS A 76 -17.37 8.28 -3.19
N MET A 77 -17.13 8.49 -1.91
CA MET A 77 -17.70 7.70 -0.82
C MET A 77 -18.45 8.65 0.13
N GLU A 78 -19.66 8.29 0.48
CA GLU A 78 -20.40 8.92 1.56
C GLU A 78 -20.25 8.06 2.82
N LEU A 79 -19.99 8.71 3.95
CA LEU A 79 -19.68 8.01 5.20
C LEU A 79 -20.89 8.00 6.14
N GLU A 80 -21.03 6.92 6.89
CA GLU A 80 -21.87 6.88 8.07
C GLU A 80 -21.27 7.75 9.18
N TYR A 81 -22.08 8.12 10.17
CA TYR A 81 -21.66 8.97 11.29
C TYR A 81 -20.37 8.49 11.98
N GLU A 82 -20.25 7.17 12.19
CA GLU A 82 -19.03 6.58 12.77
C GLU A 82 -17.83 6.74 11.83
N GLY A 83 -18.05 6.63 10.53
CA GLY A 83 -17.03 6.85 9.51
C GLY A 83 -16.54 8.30 9.45
N GLU A 84 -17.45 9.26 9.62
CA GLU A 84 -17.08 10.69 9.69
C GLU A 84 -16.18 11.00 10.89
N GLN A 85 -16.41 10.37 12.03
CA GLN A 85 -15.56 10.52 13.22
C GLN A 85 -14.14 9.95 13.01
N ILE A 86 -14.01 8.83 12.29
CA ILE A 86 -12.73 8.20 11.97
C ILE A 86 -11.98 9.03 10.92
N GLY A 87 -12.69 9.61 9.98
CA GLY A 87 -12.20 10.43 8.89
C GLY A 87 -11.95 9.65 7.60
N ALA A 88 -12.40 10.23 6.48
CA ALA A 88 -12.40 9.62 5.15
C ALA A 88 -11.01 9.13 4.71
N ASN A 89 -9.95 9.89 5.00
CA ASN A 89 -8.58 9.51 4.64
C ASN A 89 -8.11 8.23 5.33
N ARG A 90 -8.48 8.04 6.60
CA ARG A 90 -8.12 6.82 7.34
C ARG A 90 -8.88 5.63 6.79
N ILE A 91 -10.17 5.79 6.52
CA ILE A 91 -10.99 4.73 5.91
C ILE A 91 -10.43 4.35 4.53
N ALA A 92 -10.08 5.33 3.69
CA ALA A 92 -9.48 5.06 2.38
C ALA A 92 -8.16 4.27 2.50
N ARG A 93 -7.30 4.59 3.47
CA ARG A 93 -6.07 3.81 3.75
C ARG A 93 -6.37 2.39 4.19
N ASP A 94 -7.36 2.19 5.05
CA ASP A 94 -7.78 0.86 5.49
C ASP A 94 -8.34 0.04 4.31
N LEU A 95 -9.10 0.68 3.41
CA LEU A 95 -9.62 0.04 2.20
C LEU A 95 -8.50 -0.39 1.25
N ILE A 96 -7.50 0.48 1.02
CA ILE A 96 -6.33 0.15 0.21
C ILE A 96 -5.58 -1.04 0.80
N LYS A 97 -5.32 -1.02 2.11
CA LYS A 97 -4.63 -2.10 2.82
C LYS A 97 -5.35 -3.44 2.63
N ARG A 98 -6.68 -3.48 2.86
CA ARG A 98 -7.46 -4.73 2.71
C ARG A 98 -7.48 -5.21 1.27
N ALA A 99 -7.77 -4.32 0.34
CA ALA A 99 -7.83 -4.65 -1.08
C ALA A 99 -6.48 -5.17 -1.61
N ALA A 100 -5.39 -4.51 -1.25
CA ALA A 100 -4.05 -4.97 -1.63
C ALA A 100 -3.72 -6.34 -1.02
N GLY A 101 -4.15 -6.62 0.22
CA GLY A 101 -3.98 -7.91 0.88
C GLY A 101 -4.73 -9.03 0.17
N GLU A 102 -6.00 -8.81 -0.17
CA GLU A 102 -6.82 -9.80 -0.87
C GLU A 102 -6.23 -10.15 -2.25
N VAL A 103 -5.83 -9.14 -3.03
CA VAL A 103 -5.21 -9.37 -4.34
C VAL A 103 -3.84 -10.04 -4.19
N PHE A 104 -3.05 -9.61 -3.19
CA PHE A 104 -1.75 -10.21 -2.89
C PHE A 104 -1.85 -11.71 -2.57
N GLU A 105 -2.80 -12.12 -1.75
CA GLU A 105 -3.03 -13.54 -1.44
C GLU A 105 -3.28 -14.36 -2.72
N GLY A 106 -4.01 -13.80 -3.69
CA GLY A 106 -4.26 -14.47 -4.97
C GLY A 106 -3.00 -14.64 -5.84
N TYR A 107 -2.12 -13.64 -5.86
CA TYR A 107 -0.90 -13.67 -6.68
C TYR A 107 0.21 -14.53 -6.07
N PHE A 108 0.34 -14.55 -4.74
CA PHE A 108 1.49 -15.12 -4.04
C PHE A 108 1.16 -16.40 -3.25
N VAL A 109 0.16 -17.16 -3.69
CA VAL A 109 -0.21 -18.44 -3.08
C VAL A 109 1.01 -19.37 -2.96
N GLY A 110 1.32 -19.76 -1.71
CA GLY A 110 2.41 -20.71 -1.43
C GLY A 110 3.82 -20.14 -1.55
N ILE A 111 3.97 -18.84 -1.74
CA ILE A 111 5.26 -18.15 -1.78
C ILE A 111 5.62 -17.67 -0.37
N ASP A 112 6.85 -17.96 0.07
CA ASP A 112 7.34 -17.58 1.41
C ASP A 112 8.18 -16.29 1.35
N PHE A 113 7.86 -15.35 2.23
CA PHE A 113 8.57 -14.08 2.41
C PHE A 113 9.27 -13.98 3.78
N ALA A 114 9.47 -15.11 4.47
CA ALA A 114 10.05 -15.12 5.81
C ALA A 114 11.44 -14.45 5.88
N THR A 115 12.24 -14.56 4.83
CA THR A 115 13.57 -13.93 4.77
C THR A 115 13.46 -12.40 4.75
N ALA A 116 12.58 -11.84 3.93
CA ALA A 116 12.30 -10.40 3.88
C ALA A 116 11.71 -9.89 5.21
N VAL A 117 10.77 -10.62 5.80
CA VAL A 117 10.17 -10.26 7.11
C VAL A 117 11.22 -10.23 8.21
N ARG A 118 12.12 -11.24 8.28
CA ARG A 118 13.23 -11.26 9.26
C ARG A 118 14.17 -10.08 9.11
N TRP A 119 14.37 -9.58 7.90
CA TRP A 119 15.19 -8.38 7.67
C TRP A 119 14.58 -7.15 8.36
N PHE A 120 13.26 -6.96 8.29
CA PHE A 120 12.58 -5.91 9.05
C PHE A 120 12.63 -6.17 10.56
N GLU A 121 12.41 -7.41 11.02
CA GLU A 121 12.48 -7.79 12.44
C GLU A 121 13.88 -7.54 13.05
N ALA A 122 14.93 -7.54 12.24
CA ALA A 122 16.28 -7.16 12.65
C ALA A 122 16.46 -5.65 12.91
N GLY A 123 15.40 -4.84 12.76
CA GLY A 123 15.38 -3.40 13.03
C GLY A 123 15.62 -2.52 11.80
N ASN A 124 15.64 -3.11 10.61
CA ASN A 124 15.79 -2.36 9.38
C ASN A 124 14.47 -1.67 8.99
N ASN A 125 14.59 -0.61 8.20
CA ASN A 125 13.46 0.10 7.62
C ASN A 125 13.71 0.35 6.13
N LEU A 126 12.61 0.49 5.38
CA LEU A 126 12.65 0.74 3.95
C LEU A 126 11.63 1.83 3.61
N ARG A 127 12.06 2.85 2.88
CA ARG A 127 11.17 3.87 2.34
C ARG A 127 11.56 4.18 0.90
N LEU A 128 10.63 4.02 -0.01
CA LEU A 128 10.78 4.43 -1.39
C LEU A 128 10.12 5.80 -1.56
N ALA A 129 10.91 6.83 -1.83
CA ALA A 129 10.39 8.16 -2.03
C ALA A 129 9.86 8.32 -3.47
N ASP A 130 8.72 9.00 -3.64
CA ASP A 130 8.11 9.25 -4.96
C ASP A 130 9.02 10.07 -5.90
N THR A 131 10.02 10.75 -5.34
CA THR A 131 11.00 11.56 -6.07
C THR A 131 12.32 10.84 -6.31
N ALA A 132 12.48 9.62 -5.77
CA ALA A 132 13.71 8.84 -5.96
C ALA A 132 13.75 8.24 -7.37
N SER A 133 14.93 8.24 -7.97
CA SER A 133 15.17 7.58 -9.25
C SER A 133 14.99 6.07 -9.15
N ALA A 134 14.75 5.40 -10.29
CA ALA A 134 14.65 3.95 -10.33
C ALA A 134 15.90 3.27 -9.76
N THR A 135 17.09 3.80 -10.07
CA THR A 135 18.36 3.28 -9.54
C THR A 135 18.45 3.37 -8.02
N GLU A 136 18.01 4.49 -7.43
CA GLU A 136 17.98 4.63 -5.97
C GLU A 136 16.97 3.68 -5.33
N CYS A 137 15.77 3.55 -5.91
CA CYS A 137 14.76 2.61 -5.43
C CYS A 137 15.27 1.15 -5.49
N LEU A 138 15.88 0.74 -6.60
CA LEU A 138 16.45 -0.61 -6.74
C LEU A 138 17.53 -0.87 -5.71
N GLY A 139 18.46 0.07 -5.51
CA GLY A 139 19.51 -0.09 -4.49
C GLY A 139 18.96 -0.28 -3.08
N LEU A 140 17.83 0.35 -2.75
CA LEU A 140 17.14 0.14 -1.48
C LEU A 140 16.45 -1.23 -1.42
N LEU A 141 15.83 -1.69 -2.51
CA LEU A 141 15.14 -2.98 -2.58
C LEU A 141 16.11 -4.15 -2.57
N GLU A 142 17.28 -4.03 -3.19
CA GLU A 142 18.37 -5.03 -3.18
C GLU A 142 18.90 -5.29 -1.75
N ALA A 143 18.76 -4.32 -0.84
CA ALA A 143 19.14 -4.51 0.55
C ALA A 143 18.21 -5.48 1.31
N VAL A 144 17.00 -5.73 0.80
CA VAL A 144 16.04 -6.68 1.39
C VAL A 144 16.25 -8.05 0.75
N PRO A 145 16.76 -9.05 1.49
CA PRO A 145 17.14 -10.33 0.90
C PRO A 145 15.95 -11.05 0.25
N GLU A 146 16.16 -11.61 -0.94
CA GLU A 146 15.19 -12.42 -1.71
C GLU A 146 13.93 -11.66 -2.13
N LEU A 147 13.80 -10.36 -1.82
CA LEU A 147 12.57 -9.61 -2.13
C LEU A 147 12.32 -9.51 -3.63
N ILE A 148 13.31 -9.09 -4.40
CA ILE A 148 13.17 -8.85 -5.85
C ILE A 148 12.84 -10.16 -6.57
N GLU A 149 13.63 -11.20 -6.33
CA GLU A 149 13.46 -12.50 -6.99
C GLU A 149 12.08 -13.07 -6.70
N THR A 150 11.66 -13.00 -5.43
CA THR A 150 10.38 -13.56 -4.98
C THR A 150 9.19 -12.74 -5.48
N ALA A 151 9.32 -11.42 -5.51
CA ALA A 151 8.27 -10.52 -6.01
C ALA A 151 7.96 -10.73 -7.49
N LEU A 152 8.92 -11.19 -8.29
CA LEU A 152 8.75 -11.38 -9.72
C LEU A 152 8.15 -12.73 -10.11
N ILE A 153 8.05 -13.69 -9.17
CA ILE A 153 7.58 -15.06 -9.46
C ILE A 153 6.22 -15.10 -10.18
N PRO A 154 5.15 -14.41 -9.72
CA PRO A 154 3.84 -14.51 -10.35
C PRO A 154 3.76 -13.77 -11.68
N PHE A 155 4.69 -12.86 -11.95
CA PHE A 155 4.70 -12.04 -13.15
C PHE A 155 5.54 -12.70 -14.24
N SER A 156 4.92 -13.06 -15.37
CA SER A 156 5.60 -13.71 -16.50
C SER A 156 6.38 -12.70 -17.35
N PHE A 157 7.26 -11.91 -16.74
CA PHE A 157 8.12 -11.00 -17.49
C PHE A 157 9.19 -11.79 -18.27
N LYS A 158 9.30 -11.54 -19.59
CA LYS A 158 10.46 -12.05 -20.36
C LYS A 158 11.75 -11.37 -19.90
N ARG A 159 11.65 -10.09 -19.57
CA ARG A 159 12.67 -9.24 -18.95
C ARG A 159 11.92 -8.09 -18.28
N ALA A 160 11.92 -8.05 -16.95
CA ALA A 160 11.36 -6.93 -16.22
C ALA A 160 12.27 -5.71 -16.38
N ASP A 161 11.68 -4.53 -16.61
CA ASP A 161 12.39 -3.27 -16.46
C ASP A 161 12.40 -2.81 -15.00
N ASP A 162 13.22 -1.80 -14.70
CA ASP A 162 13.41 -1.30 -13.33
C ASP A 162 12.08 -0.84 -12.70
N ALA A 163 11.22 -0.19 -13.48
CA ALA A 163 9.92 0.29 -12.98
C ALA A 163 8.97 -0.86 -12.62
N GLN A 164 8.98 -1.94 -13.41
CA GLN A 164 8.21 -3.16 -13.13
C GLN A 164 8.72 -3.89 -11.89
N VAL A 165 10.04 -4.00 -11.72
CA VAL A 165 10.66 -4.59 -10.52
C VAL A 165 10.23 -3.82 -9.27
N ILE A 166 10.33 -2.50 -9.31
CA ILE A 166 9.96 -1.65 -8.17
C ILE A 166 8.46 -1.80 -7.85
N ALA A 167 7.60 -1.77 -8.87
CA ALA A 167 6.16 -1.92 -8.69
C ALA A 167 5.79 -3.28 -8.06
N ALA A 168 6.41 -4.38 -8.52
CA ALA A 168 6.21 -5.71 -7.94
C ALA A 168 6.68 -5.78 -6.49
N CYS A 169 7.83 -5.20 -6.16
CA CYS A 169 8.34 -5.16 -4.79
C CYS A 169 7.45 -4.31 -3.86
N GLU A 170 6.98 -3.14 -4.30
CA GLU A 170 6.02 -2.34 -3.53
C GLU A 170 4.72 -3.10 -3.28
N PHE A 171 4.23 -3.85 -4.25
CA PHE A 171 3.03 -4.67 -4.09
C PHE A 171 3.23 -5.78 -3.05
N VAL A 172 4.39 -6.44 -3.05
CA VAL A 172 4.74 -7.42 -2.00
C VAL A 172 4.81 -6.75 -0.62
N LEU A 173 5.48 -5.62 -0.50
CA LEU A 173 5.58 -4.90 0.77
C LEU A 173 4.22 -4.50 1.32
N GLU A 174 3.31 -4.05 0.46
CA GLU A 174 1.94 -3.72 0.85
C GLU A 174 1.15 -4.96 1.27
N GLY A 175 1.31 -6.09 0.57
CA GLY A 175 0.71 -7.37 0.95
C GLY A 175 1.20 -7.85 2.33
N LEU A 176 2.50 -7.79 2.58
CA LEU A 176 3.08 -8.13 3.89
C LEU A 176 2.58 -7.19 5.01
N TYR A 177 2.37 -5.91 4.69
CA TYR A 177 1.72 -4.97 5.61
C TYR A 177 0.25 -5.32 5.85
N ALA A 178 -0.49 -5.71 4.82
CA ALA A 178 -1.88 -6.14 4.94
C ALA A 178 -2.01 -7.37 5.85
N GLU A 179 -1.11 -8.33 5.71
CA GLU A 179 -1.02 -9.54 6.55
C GLU A 179 -0.45 -9.28 7.97
N ASN A 180 -0.14 -8.01 8.30
CA ASN A 180 0.47 -7.60 9.57
C ASN A 180 1.83 -8.29 9.86
N LYS A 181 2.56 -8.69 8.82
CA LYS A 181 3.94 -9.22 8.93
C LYS A 181 4.97 -8.10 9.07
N ILE A 182 4.68 -6.92 8.49
CA ILE A 182 5.44 -5.69 8.65
C ILE A 182 4.48 -4.53 8.96
N SER A 183 5.01 -3.39 9.41
CA SER A 183 4.27 -2.15 9.65
C SER A 183 4.57 -1.13 8.57
N ARG A 184 3.59 -0.27 8.28
CA ARG A 184 3.73 0.88 7.36
C ARG A 184 3.37 2.17 8.08
N ASN A 185 4.22 3.18 8.00
CA ASN A 185 3.95 4.50 8.57
C ASN A 185 3.17 5.41 7.59
N GLU A 186 2.73 6.56 8.07
CA GLU A 186 1.95 7.52 7.25
C GLU A 186 2.75 8.07 6.06
N GLU A 187 4.06 8.13 6.16
CA GLU A 187 4.97 8.59 5.12
C GLU A 187 5.33 7.50 4.08
N GLY A 188 4.72 6.31 4.19
CA GLY A 188 4.93 5.20 3.26
C GLY A 188 6.16 4.34 3.54
N GLY A 189 6.83 4.54 4.68
CA GLY A 189 7.97 3.70 5.10
C GLY A 189 7.52 2.41 5.75
N TYR A 190 8.24 1.31 5.50
CA TYR A 190 8.00 -0.02 6.05
C TYR A 190 9.01 -0.33 7.17
N THR A 191 8.53 -0.95 8.25
CA THR A 191 9.33 -1.32 9.43
C THR A 191 8.82 -2.63 10.02
N ALA A 192 9.51 -3.17 11.01
CA ALA A 192 8.99 -4.29 11.80
C ALA A 192 7.66 -3.94 12.50
N VAL A 193 6.83 -4.95 12.72
CA VAL A 193 5.65 -4.79 13.58
C VAL A 193 6.11 -4.49 15.00
N THR A 194 5.69 -3.37 15.54
CA THR A 194 5.94 -3.04 16.95
C THR A 194 5.15 -4.02 17.82
N LYS A 195 5.83 -4.98 18.45
CA LYS A 195 5.19 -5.84 19.44
C LYS A 195 4.83 -4.95 20.64
N ALA A 196 3.53 -4.73 20.89
CA ALA A 196 3.08 -4.05 22.09
C ALA A 196 3.77 -4.71 23.30
N LYS A 197 4.55 -3.95 24.08
CA LYS A 197 5.13 -4.44 25.32
C LYS A 197 3.96 -4.83 26.24
N LYS A 198 3.74 -6.12 26.41
CA LYS A 198 2.90 -6.63 27.50
C LYS A 198 3.60 -6.26 28.80
N ASP A 199 3.12 -5.22 29.45
CA ASP A 199 3.56 -4.92 30.80
C ASP A 199 3.14 -6.08 31.72
N ARG A 200 4.00 -6.43 32.67
CA ARG A 200 3.80 -7.58 33.59
C ARG A 200 2.53 -7.50 34.46
N ARG A 201 1.73 -6.45 34.31
CA ARG A 201 0.47 -6.21 35.01
C ARG A 201 -0.79 -6.40 34.17
N GLY A 202 -0.71 -6.87 32.93
CA GLY A 202 -1.89 -7.18 32.13
C GLY A 202 -2.73 -5.97 31.68
N MET A 203 -2.25 -4.74 31.84
CA MET A 203 -2.89 -3.54 31.32
C MET A 203 -2.24 -3.13 30.00
N ILE A 204 -3.04 -3.05 28.96
CA ILE A 204 -2.66 -2.45 27.68
C ILE A 204 -2.75 -0.94 27.88
N TYR A 205 -1.62 -0.25 27.92
CA TYR A 205 -1.60 1.20 27.78
C TYR A 205 -1.36 1.55 26.31
N ASP A 206 -2.40 2.10 25.68
CA ASP A 206 -2.23 2.87 24.44
C ASP A 206 -1.38 4.08 24.78
N ASP A 207 -0.25 4.24 24.11
CA ASP A 207 0.67 5.36 24.28
C ASP A 207 0.10 6.61 23.60
N LEU A 208 -0.92 7.20 24.24
CA LEU A 208 -1.45 8.51 23.91
C LEU A 208 -0.86 9.54 24.89
N SER A 209 0.41 9.86 24.74
CA SER A 209 1.03 11.03 25.33
C SER A 209 2.18 11.48 24.43
N GLU A 210 2.10 12.63 23.82
CA GLU A 210 2.42 13.93 24.38
C GLU A 210 2.09 15.02 23.36
N SER A 211 1.19 15.89 23.68
CA SER A 211 1.34 17.30 23.32
C SER A 211 0.34 18.14 24.14
N GLY A 212 0.81 18.75 25.18
CA GLY A 212 -0.05 19.66 25.94
C GLY A 212 0.62 20.24 27.20
N ARG A 213 1.72 20.96 27.05
CA ARG A 213 2.11 21.96 28.05
C ARG A 213 2.68 23.17 27.33
N TYR A 214 1.86 24.21 27.25
CA TYR A 214 2.34 25.58 27.34
C TYR A 214 1.37 26.35 28.22
N SER A 215 1.91 26.79 29.34
CA SER A 215 1.41 27.88 30.18
C SER A 215 1.59 29.19 29.46
#